data_7ea90c8b8f3a5af46d39762ff5f5dda9
#
_entry.id   7ea90c8b8f3a5af46d39762ff5f5dda9
#
_cell.length_a   1.000
_cell.length_b   1.000
_cell.length_c   1.000
_cell.angle_alpha   90.00
_cell.angle_beta   90.00
_cell.angle_gamma   90.00
#
_symmetry.space_group_name_H-M   'P 1'
#
loop_
_entity.id
_entity.type
_entity.pdbx_description
1 polymer ?
#
loop_
_entity_poly.entity_id
_entity_poly.type
_entity_poly.pdbx_seq_one_letter_code
_entity_poly.pdbx_strand_id
1 'polypeptide(L)'
;MNKQNATESASDSANLTTALEKQAADMRSQLPKKMNETVTANNVNVNGTTIIYDMSFTQDVDESQLSNQLLKDPMVGTLCLNQDSRALLDAGATYEYDFVHGGSGNVYKVAITKYDCSR
;
A
#
# COMPACT_ATOMS: atom_id res chain seq x y z
N MET A 1 22.88 26.76 2.62
CA MET A 1 22.62 25.45 3.24
C MET A 1 21.13 25.20 3.40
N ASN A 2 20.43 26.10 4.10
CA ASN A 2 19.00 25.91 4.32
C ASN A 2 18.21 25.83 3.04
N LYS A 3 18.56 26.66 2.06
CA LYS A 3 17.89 26.64 0.77
C LYS A 3 18.07 25.30 0.08
N GLN A 4 19.25 24.73 0.17
CA GLN A 4 19.56 23.46 -0.41
C GLN A 4 18.75 22.34 0.27
N ASN A 5 18.67 22.39 1.58
CA ASN A 5 17.90 21.39 2.32
C ASN A 5 16.42 21.43 1.95
N ALA A 6 15.87 22.63 1.83
CA ALA A 6 14.47 22.78 1.41
C ALA A 6 14.25 22.21 0.02
N THR A 7 15.21 22.47 -0.89
CA THR A 7 15.15 21.94 -2.24
C THR A 7 15.25 20.42 -2.24
N GLU A 8 16.13 19.88 -1.42
CA GLU A 8 16.29 18.44 -1.28
C GLU A 8 15.01 17.78 -0.80
N SER A 9 14.35 18.36 0.21
CA SER A 9 13.09 17.83 0.72
C SER A 9 12.02 17.79 -0.35
N ALA A 10 11.86 18.88 -1.09
CA ALA A 10 10.88 18.95 -2.16
C ALA A 10 11.24 17.96 -3.27
N SER A 11 12.52 17.88 -3.60
CA SER A 11 12.99 16.95 -4.61
C SER A 11 12.80 15.50 -4.18
N ASP A 12 13.06 15.22 -2.89
CA ASP A 12 12.89 13.87 -2.34
C ASP A 12 11.42 13.44 -2.39
N SER A 13 10.50 14.34 -2.06
CA SER A 13 9.07 14.05 -2.13
C SER A 13 8.64 13.79 -3.57
N ALA A 14 9.09 14.63 -4.50
CA ALA A 14 8.79 14.45 -5.93
C ALA A 14 9.38 13.14 -6.46
N ASN A 15 10.60 12.83 -6.06
CA ASN A 15 11.27 11.58 -6.45
C ASN A 15 10.53 10.36 -5.88
N LEU A 16 10.08 10.46 -4.65
CA LEU A 16 9.31 9.39 -4.02
C LEU A 16 7.99 9.17 -4.75
N THR A 17 7.28 10.26 -5.06
CA THR A 17 6.03 10.16 -5.82
C THR A 17 6.27 9.50 -7.18
N THR A 18 7.35 9.88 -7.86
CA THR A 18 7.70 9.28 -9.16
C THR A 18 7.99 7.79 -9.02
N ALA A 19 8.69 7.39 -7.97
CA ALA A 19 8.98 5.98 -7.70
C ALA A 19 7.70 5.19 -7.44
N LEU A 20 6.78 5.77 -6.65
CA LEU A 20 5.50 5.15 -6.39
C LEU A 20 4.66 5.03 -7.65
N GLU A 21 4.68 6.06 -8.50
CA GLU A 21 3.95 6.04 -9.77
C GLU A 21 4.47 4.95 -10.70
N LYS A 22 5.78 4.74 -10.71
CA LYS A 22 6.38 3.67 -11.49
C LYS A 22 5.95 2.31 -10.97
N GLN A 23 5.96 2.14 -9.67
CA GLN A 23 5.51 0.90 -9.05
C GLN A 23 4.02 0.65 -9.36
N ALA A 24 3.21 1.71 -9.29
CA ALA A 24 1.79 1.61 -9.61
C ALA A 24 1.57 1.25 -11.07
N ALA A 25 2.34 1.84 -11.99
CA ALA A 25 2.22 1.52 -13.41
C ALA A 25 2.57 0.06 -13.69
N ASP A 26 3.63 -0.44 -13.06
CA ASP A 26 4.02 -1.84 -13.20
C ASP A 26 2.90 -2.77 -12.70
N MET A 27 2.31 -2.42 -11.57
CA MET A 27 1.21 -3.21 -11.02
C MET A 27 -0.03 -3.14 -11.91
N ARG A 28 -0.36 -1.95 -12.42
CA ARG A 28 -1.54 -1.78 -13.29
C ARG A 28 -1.49 -2.68 -14.51
N SER A 29 -0.31 -2.93 -15.03
CA SER A 29 -0.16 -3.79 -16.20
C SER A 29 -0.55 -5.24 -15.91
N GLN A 30 -0.65 -5.61 -14.64
CA GLN A 30 -0.98 -6.96 -14.19
C GLN A 30 -2.40 -7.07 -13.62
N LEU A 31 -3.10 -5.95 -13.49
CA LEU A 31 -4.41 -5.94 -12.86
C LEU A 31 -5.52 -6.28 -13.83
N PRO A 32 -6.61 -6.91 -13.35
CA PRO A 32 -6.77 -7.39 -11.99
C PRO A 32 -5.90 -8.60 -11.73
N LYS A 33 -5.37 -8.71 -10.51
CA LYS A 33 -4.47 -9.78 -10.14
C LYS A 33 -4.99 -10.49 -8.91
N LYS A 34 -5.18 -11.79 -9.01
CA LYS A 34 -5.60 -12.61 -7.88
C LYS A 34 -4.38 -12.85 -6.99
N MET A 35 -4.43 -12.31 -5.78
CA MET A 35 -3.31 -12.41 -4.84
C MET A 35 -3.32 -13.77 -4.15
N ASN A 36 -4.51 -14.29 -3.86
CA ASN A 36 -4.73 -15.63 -3.35
C ASN A 36 -6.18 -16.01 -3.66
N GLU A 37 -6.66 -17.11 -3.09
CA GLU A 37 -7.99 -17.63 -3.43
C GLU A 37 -9.13 -16.68 -3.05
N THR A 38 -8.91 -15.82 -2.06
CA THR A 38 -9.97 -14.95 -1.54
C THR A 38 -9.73 -13.46 -1.78
N VAL A 39 -8.55 -13.07 -2.24
CA VAL A 39 -8.19 -11.65 -2.39
C VAL A 39 -7.73 -11.35 -3.80
N THR A 40 -8.29 -10.31 -4.39
CA THR A 40 -7.92 -9.82 -5.72
C THR A 40 -7.53 -8.35 -5.62
N ALA A 41 -6.43 -7.99 -6.29
CA ALA A 41 -6.04 -6.60 -6.46
C ALA A 41 -6.70 -6.09 -7.74
N ASN A 42 -7.51 -5.03 -7.64
CA ASN A 42 -8.30 -4.52 -8.75
C ASN A 42 -7.75 -3.24 -9.34
N ASN A 43 -7.14 -2.39 -8.52
CA ASN A 43 -6.63 -1.11 -8.98
C ASN A 43 -5.52 -0.64 -8.05
N VAL A 44 -4.73 0.31 -8.55
CA VAL A 44 -3.69 0.95 -7.75
C VAL A 44 -3.54 2.39 -8.21
N ASN A 45 -3.48 3.30 -7.24
CA ASN A 45 -3.35 4.73 -7.49
C ASN A 45 -2.30 5.33 -6.58
N VAL A 46 -1.78 6.49 -6.98
CA VAL A 46 -0.83 7.23 -6.15
C VAL A 46 -1.41 8.61 -5.88
N ASN A 47 -1.34 9.01 -4.62
CA ASN A 47 -1.76 10.34 -4.18
C ASN A 47 -0.65 10.90 -3.31
N GLY A 48 0.15 11.82 -3.87
CA GLY A 48 1.32 12.35 -3.17
C GLY A 48 2.34 11.25 -2.89
N THR A 49 2.59 10.97 -1.63
CA THR A 49 3.52 9.94 -1.20
C THR A 49 2.80 8.69 -0.67
N THR A 50 1.53 8.54 -1.01
CA THR A 50 0.74 7.36 -0.64
C THR A 50 0.40 6.57 -1.89
N ILE A 51 0.69 5.27 -1.88
CA ILE A 51 0.24 4.36 -2.91
C ILE A 51 -0.95 3.59 -2.35
N ILE A 52 -2.05 3.55 -3.12
CA ILE A 52 -3.33 3.01 -2.66
C ILE A 52 -3.71 1.83 -3.55
N TYR A 53 -3.88 0.67 -2.93
CA TYR A 53 -4.30 -0.55 -3.61
C TYR A 53 -5.76 -0.82 -3.30
N ASP A 54 -6.58 -0.95 -4.35
CA ASP A 54 -7.98 -1.35 -4.20
C ASP A 54 -8.04 -2.87 -4.30
N MET A 55 -8.41 -3.48 -3.20
CA MET A 55 -8.47 -4.93 -3.06
C MET A 55 -9.90 -5.36 -2.81
N SER A 56 -10.20 -6.61 -3.12
CA SER A 56 -11.51 -7.16 -2.82
C SER A 56 -11.38 -8.57 -2.25
N PHE A 57 -12.29 -8.90 -1.32
CA PHE A 57 -12.48 -10.25 -0.84
C PHE A 57 -13.65 -10.88 -1.57
N THR A 58 -13.56 -12.19 -1.77
CA THR A 58 -14.70 -12.94 -2.27
C THR A 58 -15.82 -12.95 -1.24
N GLN A 59 -17.06 -13.14 -1.70
CA GLN A 59 -18.23 -13.07 -0.82
C GLN A 59 -18.29 -14.18 0.22
N ASP A 60 -17.53 -15.25 0.04
CA ASP A 60 -17.51 -16.38 0.96
C ASP A 60 -16.52 -16.19 2.12
N VAL A 61 -15.80 -15.08 2.14
CA VAL A 61 -14.92 -14.74 3.27
C VAL A 61 -15.80 -14.34 4.45
N ASP A 62 -15.57 -14.95 5.62
CA ASP A 62 -16.33 -14.66 6.83
C ASP A 62 -15.90 -13.31 7.40
N GLU A 63 -16.79 -12.34 7.27
CA GLU A 63 -16.52 -10.97 7.68
C GLU A 63 -16.29 -10.83 9.19
N SER A 64 -16.86 -11.71 9.98
CA SER A 64 -16.67 -11.70 11.43
C SER A 64 -15.23 -12.00 11.82
N GLN A 65 -14.46 -12.60 10.92
CA GLN A 65 -13.04 -12.88 11.13
C GLN A 65 -12.14 -11.74 10.66
N LEU A 66 -12.71 -10.71 10.04
CA LEU A 66 -11.92 -9.62 9.49
C LEU A 66 -11.80 -8.47 10.49
N SER A 67 -10.60 -7.91 10.55
CA SER A 67 -10.35 -6.66 11.27
C SER A 67 -9.18 -5.98 10.59
N ASN A 68 -9.08 -4.66 10.78
CA ASN A 68 -7.97 -3.91 10.20
C ASN A 68 -6.63 -4.46 10.69
N GLN A 69 -6.55 -4.83 11.96
CA GLN A 69 -5.31 -5.35 12.53
C GLN A 69 -4.93 -6.71 11.94
N LEU A 70 -5.90 -7.61 11.78
CA LEU A 70 -5.65 -8.93 11.20
C LEU A 70 -5.20 -8.82 9.75
N LEU A 71 -5.72 -7.84 9.02
CA LEU A 71 -5.31 -7.60 7.63
C LEU A 71 -3.95 -6.93 7.56
N LYS A 72 -3.66 -6.04 8.51
CA LYS A 72 -2.44 -5.26 8.52
C LYS A 72 -1.20 -6.09 8.85
N ASP A 73 -1.29 -6.96 9.84
CA ASP A 73 -0.12 -7.67 10.38
C ASP A 73 0.69 -8.42 9.32
N PRO A 74 0.10 -9.27 8.48
CA PRO A 74 0.89 -9.97 7.46
C PRO A 74 1.45 -9.03 6.40
N MET A 75 0.76 -7.93 6.12
CA MET A 75 1.24 -6.97 5.13
C MET A 75 2.43 -6.17 5.63
N VAL A 76 2.45 -5.85 6.94
CA VAL A 76 3.61 -5.21 7.56
C VAL A 76 4.83 -6.09 7.35
N GLY A 77 4.71 -7.37 7.65
CA GLY A 77 5.83 -8.31 7.44
C GLY A 77 6.30 -8.34 6.00
N THR A 78 5.37 -8.46 5.08
CA THR A 78 5.69 -8.53 3.65
C THR A 78 6.39 -7.28 3.16
N LEU A 79 5.84 -6.10 3.48
CA LEU A 79 6.39 -4.84 3.01
C LEU A 79 7.72 -4.50 3.67
N CYS A 80 7.85 -4.77 4.96
CA CYS A 80 9.05 -4.41 5.70
C CYS A 80 10.24 -5.32 5.36
N LEU A 81 9.99 -6.54 4.92
CA LEU A 81 11.04 -7.47 4.55
C LEU A 81 11.44 -7.36 3.07
N ASN A 82 10.62 -6.75 2.26
CA ASN A 82 10.91 -6.53 0.84
C ASN A 82 11.79 -5.29 0.70
N GLN A 83 12.96 -5.42 0.07
CA GLN A 83 13.90 -4.33 -0.06
C GLN A 83 13.32 -3.10 -0.75
N ASP A 84 12.57 -3.31 -1.82
CA ASP A 84 12.02 -2.21 -2.61
C ASP A 84 10.97 -1.42 -1.83
N SER A 85 10.00 -2.13 -1.22
CA SER A 85 8.96 -1.46 -0.44
C SER A 85 9.54 -0.86 0.85
N ARG A 86 10.51 -1.54 1.48
CA ARG A 86 11.14 -1.01 2.69
C ARG A 86 11.85 0.32 2.40
N ALA A 87 12.56 0.40 1.27
CA ALA A 87 13.24 1.62 0.88
C ALA A 87 12.25 2.77 0.69
N LEU A 88 11.11 2.50 0.06
CA LEU A 88 10.08 3.51 -0.14
C LEU A 88 9.44 3.93 1.18
N LEU A 89 9.18 2.98 2.07
CA LEU A 89 8.65 3.28 3.40
C LEU A 89 9.63 4.15 4.17
N ASP A 90 10.90 3.81 4.17
CA ASP A 90 11.93 4.58 4.86
C ASP A 90 12.05 5.99 4.30
N ALA A 91 11.78 6.17 3.02
CA ALA A 91 11.78 7.48 2.37
C ALA A 91 10.52 8.30 2.68
N GLY A 92 9.54 7.72 3.36
CA GLY A 92 8.34 8.43 3.79
C GLY A 92 7.06 8.02 3.09
N ALA A 93 7.09 6.95 2.30
CA ALA A 93 5.87 6.48 1.63
C ALA A 93 4.90 5.84 2.60
N THR A 94 3.62 5.91 2.26
CA THR A 94 2.57 5.16 2.94
C THR A 94 1.99 4.17 1.95
N TYR A 95 1.81 2.93 2.38
CA TYR A 95 1.10 1.91 1.61
C TYR A 95 -0.27 1.76 2.20
N GLU A 96 -1.30 2.08 1.42
CA GLU A 96 -2.69 1.95 1.84
C GLU A 96 -3.35 0.84 1.04
N TYR A 97 -4.10 -0.01 1.74
CA TYR A 97 -4.87 -1.09 1.12
C TYR A 97 -6.31 -0.94 1.53
N ASP A 98 -7.19 -0.78 0.55
CA ASP A 98 -8.62 -0.67 0.77
C ASP A 98 -9.25 -2.00 0.35
N PHE A 99 -9.65 -2.80 1.33
CA PHE A 99 -10.25 -4.11 1.09
C PHE A 99 -11.76 -3.98 1.12
N VAL A 100 -12.42 -4.36 0.03
CA VAL A 100 -13.87 -4.35 -0.06
C VAL A 100 -14.37 -5.79 0.02
N HIS A 101 -15.31 -6.04 0.95
CA HIS A 101 -15.92 -7.36 1.08
C HIS A 101 -16.98 -7.55 0.00
N GLY A 102 -16.88 -8.65 -0.77
CA GLY A 102 -17.74 -8.88 -1.93
C GLY A 102 -19.22 -9.07 -1.59
N GLY A 103 -19.51 -9.56 -0.38
CA GLY A 103 -20.89 -9.77 0.04
C GLY A 103 -21.54 -8.54 0.63
N SER A 104 -20.86 -7.88 1.58
CA SER A 104 -21.44 -6.76 2.34
C SER A 104 -21.14 -5.40 1.74
N GLY A 105 -20.04 -5.29 0.98
CA GLY A 105 -19.58 -3.99 0.49
C GLY A 105 -18.82 -3.18 1.52
N ASN A 106 -18.60 -3.71 2.72
CA ASN A 106 -17.83 -3.02 3.74
C ASN A 106 -16.38 -2.87 3.32
N VAL A 107 -15.77 -1.74 3.69
CA VAL A 107 -14.40 -1.41 3.33
C VAL A 107 -13.52 -1.44 4.58
N TYR A 108 -12.39 -2.14 4.47
CA TYR A 108 -11.40 -2.24 5.54
C TYR A 108 -10.12 -1.56 5.07
N LYS A 109 -9.79 -0.43 5.68
CA LYS A 109 -8.60 0.33 5.31
C LYS A 109 -7.42 -0.06 6.18
N VAL A 110 -6.29 -0.31 5.52
CA VAL A 110 -5.02 -0.62 6.18
C VAL A 110 -3.97 0.33 5.64
N ALA A 111 -3.31 1.07 6.52
CA ALA A 111 -2.24 1.98 6.14
C ALA A 111 -0.96 1.57 6.84
N ILE A 112 0.14 1.46 6.09
CA ILE A 112 1.43 1.01 6.60
C ILE A 112 2.48 2.07 6.29
N THR A 113 3.24 2.46 7.32
CA THR A 113 4.33 3.41 7.22
C THR A 113 5.60 2.77 7.76
N LYS A 114 6.72 3.49 7.65
CA LYS A 114 8.00 3.01 8.18
C LYS A 114 7.95 2.72 9.67
N TYR A 115 7.06 3.40 10.39
CA TYR A 115 6.95 3.21 11.84
C TYR A 115 6.42 1.81 12.20
N ASP A 116 5.66 1.22 11.30
CA ASP A 116 5.19 -0.15 11.49
C ASP A 116 6.33 -1.16 11.38
N CYS A 117 7.38 -0.82 10.65
CA CYS A 117 8.52 -1.71 10.46
C CYS A 117 9.45 -1.75 11.68
N SER A 118 9.39 -0.76 12.54
CA SER A 118 10.28 -0.70 13.70
C SER A 118 9.69 -1.37 14.94
N ARG A 119 8.55 -2.01 14.80
CA ARG A 119 7.87 -2.70 15.91
C ARG A 119 8.37 -4.11 16.11
#